data_8258d494a97905a874d80cd809e9ee71
#
_entry.id   8258d494a97905a874d80cd809e9ee71
#
_cell.length_a   1.000
_cell.length_b   1.000
_cell.length_c   1.000
_cell.angle_alpha   90.00
_cell.angle_beta   90.00
_cell.angle_gamma   90.00
#
_symmetry.space_group_name_H-M   'P 1'
#
loop_
_entity.id
_entity.type
_entity.pdbx_description
1 polymer ?
#
loop_
_entity_poly.entity_id
_entity_poly.type
_entity_poly.pdbx_seq_one_letter_code
_entity_poly.pdbx_strand_id
1 'polypeptide(L)' 'MKADKIREMSAEELGAKERELSEQLFKLRFQKSIGQLDNALKIRETRRDIARVKTVLRQRRAQAAAEASR' A
#
# COMPACT_ATOMS: atom_id res chain seq x y z
N MET A 1 -8.47 3.01 -1.97
CA MET A 1 -8.81 1.58 -2.21
C MET A 1 -9.71 1.06 -1.10
N LYS A 2 -10.68 0.25 -1.47
CA LYS A 2 -11.54 -0.38 -0.47
C LYS A 2 -10.86 -1.65 0.06
N ALA A 3 -11.02 -1.90 1.37
CA ALA A 3 -10.38 -3.05 2.02
C ALA A 3 -10.77 -4.39 1.38
N ASP A 4 -12.01 -4.51 0.91
CA ASP A 4 -12.49 -5.74 0.27
C ASP A 4 -11.70 -6.09 -0.98
N LYS A 5 -11.40 -5.09 -1.82
CA LYS A 5 -10.59 -5.29 -3.03
C LYS A 5 -9.17 -5.72 -2.69
N ILE A 6 -8.60 -5.15 -1.65
CA ILE A 6 -7.25 -5.52 -1.21
C ILE A 6 -7.21 -6.97 -0.74
N ARG A 7 -8.24 -7.41 -0.03
CA ARG A 7 -8.32 -8.80 0.46
C ARG A 7 -8.49 -9.82 -0.64
N GLU A 8 -9.06 -9.43 -1.76
CA GLU A 8 -9.24 -10.32 -2.93
C GLU A 8 -7.95 -10.51 -3.72
N MET A 9 -6.97 -9.63 -3.55
CA MET A 9 -5.70 -9.70 -4.27
C MET A 9 -4.81 -10.82 -3.73
N SER A 10 -4.03 -11.44 -4.62
CA SER A 10 -3.00 -12.40 -4.24
C SER A 10 -1.85 -11.68 -3.53
N ALA A 11 -0.99 -12.44 -2.83
CA ALA A 11 0.18 -11.87 -2.16
C ALA A 11 1.12 -11.19 -3.16
N GLU A 12 1.27 -11.75 -4.36
CA GLU A 12 2.09 -11.17 -5.41
C GLU A 12 1.53 -9.84 -5.92
N GLU A 13 0.21 -9.80 -6.13
CA GLU A 13 -0.49 -8.58 -6.53
C GLU A 13 -0.38 -7.50 -5.47
N LEU A 14 -0.50 -7.88 -4.20
CA LEU A 14 -0.35 -6.94 -3.09
C LEU A 14 1.05 -6.36 -3.00
N GLY A 15 2.07 -7.19 -3.21
CA GLY A 15 3.46 -6.74 -3.24
C GLY A 15 3.72 -5.76 -4.38
N ALA A 16 3.20 -6.05 -5.58
CA ALA A 16 3.30 -5.15 -6.72
C ALA A 16 2.56 -3.83 -6.46
N LYS A 17 1.37 -3.91 -5.85
CA LYS A 17 0.59 -2.73 -5.51
C LYS A 17 1.28 -1.86 -4.48
N GLU A 18 1.93 -2.46 -3.49
CA GLU A 18 2.70 -1.73 -2.49
C GLU A 18 3.83 -0.94 -3.14
N ARG A 19 4.56 -1.54 -4.07
CA ARG A 19 5.64 -0.86 -4.79
C ARG A 19 5.10 0.29 -5.62
N GLU A 20 4.02 0.07 -6.36
CA GLU A 20 3.37 1.09 -7.17
C GLU A 20 2.95 2.29 -6.33
N LEU A 21 2.30 2.02 -5.19
CA LEU A 21 1.85 3.07 -4.28
C LEU A 21 3.02 3.81 -3.65
N SER A 22 4.11 3.11 -3.32
CA SER A 22 5.32 3.72 -2.77
C SER A 22 5.97 4.67 -3.78
N GLU A 23 6.02 4.28 -5.05
CA GLU A 23 6.52 5.13 -6.12
C GLU A 23 5.64 6.38 -6.29
N GLN A 24 4.32 6.21 -6.26
CA GLN A 24 3.39 7.33 -6.33
C GLN A 24 3.59 8.29 -5.15
N LEU A 25 3.76 7.76 -3.95
CA LEU A 25 4.01 8.58 -2.77
C LEU A 25 5.30 9.38 -2.91
N PHE A 26 6.36 8.76 -3.42
CA PHE A 26 7.63 9.44 -3.66
C PHE A 26 7.45 10.59 -4.64
N LYS A 27 6.75 10.35 -5.75
CA LYS A 27 6.48 11.39 -6.76
C LYS A 27 5.66 12.54 -6.17
N LEU A 28 4.64 12.23 -5.38
CA LEU A 28 3.79 13.23 -4.75
C LEU A 28 4.58 14.09 -3.75
N ARG A 29 5.45 13.45 -2.97
CA ARG A 29 6.31 14.18 -2.02
C ARG A 29 7.31 15.08 -2.75
N PHE A 30 7.85 14.61 -3.86
CA PHE A 30 8.75 15.39 -4.69
C PHE A 30 8.02 16.62 -5.26
N GLN A 31 6.81 16.43 -5.81
CA GLN A 31 6.00 17.53 -6.33
C GLN A 31 5.68 18.56 -5.25
N LYS A 32 5.40 18.09 -4.04
CA LYS A 32 5.15 18.98 -2.91
C LYS A 32 6.39 19.79 -2.56
N SER A 33 7.57 19.16 -2.55
CA SER A 33 8.82 19.83 -2.18
C SER A 33 9.22 20.94 -3.15
N ILE A 34 8.84 20.82 -4.42
CA ILE A 34 9.11 21.85 -5.44
C ILE A 34 7.93 22.78 -5.65
N GLY A 35 6.90 22.71 -4.80
CA GLY A 35 5.76 23.61 -4.84
C GLY A 35 4.75 23.38 -5.97
N GLN A 36 4.83 22.23 -6.64
CA GLN A 36 3.92 21.91 -7.76
C GLN A 36 2.66 21.16 -7.34
N LEU A 37 2.57 20.73 -6.08
CA LEU A 37 1.43 19.98 -5.59
C LEU A 37 0.53 20.88 -4.74
N ASP A 38 -0.67 21.16 -5.23
CA ASP A 38 -1.62 22.02 -4.54
C ASP A 38 -2.45 21.28 -3.49
N ASN A 39 -2.56 19.95 -3.60
CA ASN A 39 -3.46 19.18 -2.75
C ASN A 39 -2.71 18.07 -2.00
N ALA A 40 -2.49 18.31 -0.69
CA ALA A 40 -1.85 17.34 0.19
C ALA A 40 -2.75 16.14 0.51
N LEU A 41 -4.04 16.20 0.20
CA LEU A 41 -4.98 15.10 0.44
C LEU A 41 -4.55 13.83 -0.30
N LYS A 42 -4.04 13.98 -1.49
CA LYS A 42 -3.58 12.84 -2.31
C LYS A 42 -2.44 12.09 -1.64
N ILE A 43 -1.54 12.79 -0.95
CA ILE A 43 -0.48 12.17 -0.17
C ILE A 43 -1.07 11.33 0.98
N ARG A 44 -2.05 11.87 1.69
CA ARG A 44 -2.71 11.17 2.80
C ARG A 44 -3.43 9.92 2.31
N GLU A 45 -4.16 10.02 1.19
CA GLU A 45 -4.86 8.88 0.60
C GLU A 45 -3.89 7.78 0.19
N THR A 46 -2.80 8.14 -0.47
CA THR A 46 -1.78 7.18 -0.90
C THR A 46 -1.14 6.50 0.30
N ARG A 47 -0.82 7.24 1.36
CA ARG A 47 -0.28 6.67 2.60
C ARG A 47 -1.24 5.70 3.26
N ARG A 48 -2.54 6.01 3.27
CA ARG A 48 -3.57 5.11 3.80
C ARG A 48 -3.65 3.83 2.99
N ASP A 49 -3.60 3.94 1.67
CA ASP A 49 -3.65 2.77 0.79
C ASP A 49 -2.43 1.86 1.01
N ILE A 50 -1.24 2.45 1.15
CA ILE A 50 -0.03 1.70 1.46
C ILE A 50 -0.19 0.97 2.80
N ALA A 51 -0.70 1.65 3.82
CA ALA A 51 -0.90 1.05 5.14
C ALA A 51 -1.87 -0.13 5.08
N ARG A 52 -2.96 0.00 4.32
CA ARG A 52 -3.93 -1.08 4.14
C ARG A 52 -3.32 -2.28 3.44
N VAL A 53 -2.57 -2.05 2.37
CA VAL A 53 -1.91 -3.13 1.63
C VAL A 53 -0.88 -3.83 2.53
N LYS A 54 -0.08 -3.08 3.27
CA LYS A 54 0.90 -3.65 4.20
C LYS A 54 0.23 -4.49 5.29
N THR A 55 -0.89 -4.03 5.82
CA THR A 55 -1.64 -4.74 6.86
C THR A 55 -2.12 -6.09 6.34
N VAL A 56 -2.72 -6.13 5.15
CA VAL A 56 -3.21 -7.37 4.56
C VAL A 56 -2.05 -8.31 4.24
N LEU A 57 -0.94 -7.80 3.70
CA LEU A 57 0.26 -8.60 3.44
C LEU A 57 0.79 -9.24 4.72
N ARG A 58 0.85 -8.46 5.80
CA ARG A 58 1.31 -8.94 7.10
C ARG A 58 0.40 -10.05 7.64
N GLN A 59 -0.90 -9.88 7.51
CA GLN A 59 -1.87 -10.88 7.91
C GLN A 59 -1.68 -12.18 7.12
N ARG A 60 -1.47 -12.09 5.81
CA ARG A 60 -1.26 -13.27 4.97
C ARG A 60 0.04 -13.99 5.31
N ARG A 61 1.11 -13.25 5.58
CA ARG A 61 2.38 -13.84 6.00
C ARG A 61 2.23 -14.56 7.35
N ALA A 62 1.49 -13.97 8.26
CA ALA A 62 1.21 -14.59 9.56
C ALA A 62 0.41 -15.89 9.40
N GLN A 63 -0.59 -15.89 8.52
CA GLN A 63 -1.37 -17.09 8.23
C GLN A 63 -0.52 -18.18 7.60
N ALA A 64 0.32 -17.81 6.63
CA ALA A 64 1.23 -18.76 5.98
C ALA A 64 2.22 -19.35 6.98
N ALA A 65 2.76 -18.52 7.88
CA ALA A 65 3.66 -18.99 8.92
C ALA A 65 2.96 -19.93 9.91
N ALA A 66 1.72 -19.62 10.28
CA ALA A 66 0.92 -20.47 11.17
C ALA A 66 0.62 -21.82 10.51
N GLU A 67 0.30 -21.83 9.22
CA GLU A 67 0.07 -23.06 8.47
C GLU A 67 1.34 -23.89 8.33
N ALA A 68 2.47 -23.23 8.08
CA ALA A 68 3.75 -23.91 7.94
C ALA A 68 4.25 -24.51 9.25
N SER A 69 3.85 -23.97 10.39
CA SER A 69 4.28 -24.47 11.71
C SER A 69 3.43 -25.61 12.28
N ARG A 70 2.43 -26.06 11.55
CA ARG A 70 1.58 -27.22 11.97
C ARG A 70 2.24 -28.55 11.63
#